data_f8a6dedddc7626b15ccb48d42f6c2225
#
_entry.id   f8a6dedddc7626b15ccb48d42f6c2225
#
_cell.length_a   1.000
_cell.length_b   1.000
_cell.length_c   1.000
_cell.angle_alpha   90.00
_cell.angle_beta   90.00
_cell.angle_gamma   90.00
#
_symmetry.space_group_name_H-M   'P 1'
#
loop_
_entity.id
_entity.type
_entity.pdbx_description
1 polymer ?
#
loop_
_entity_poly.entity_id
_entity_poly.type
_entity_poly.pdbx_seq_one_letter_code
_entity_poly.pdbx_strand_id
1 'polypeptide(L)'
;MERRKYLYGIGAAAGMLVLILDGKTALAGARSGIALCLMTVIPTLFPFIVLSVLLSGALLGASIPPLRPVGKILKMPAGTESLLLCAFLGGYPSGAVAVSEAFRAGSLSKGAAERLLSFCNNAGPAFLFGMTLSLFPDAGAAWLLWGIHILSALAVGILIPGKESSPVKLKKGGSSIGVIKNAITVMATVCAWVILFRIIIAFLDRWILWLLPPEVRVAVIGVLELSNGCCSLTLVNDVRVRLILCSGMLALGGLCVTMQTVSSVRGLKMNQYYLGKILQFVCSILLSAAAVFHLWWVFPVFGVIVYLFTGRSKKLCGNSVPTRV
;
A
#
# COMPACT_ATOMS: atom_id res chain seq x y z
N MET A 1 4.07 15.09 27.72
CA MET A 1 5.13 14.28 27.08
C MET A 1 5.53 13.08 27.93
N GLU A 2 5.65 13.20 29.24
CA GLU A 2 6.05 12.10 30.15
C GLU A 2 5.06 10.93 30.20
N ARG A 3 3.74 11.17 30.32
CA ARG A 3 2.74 10.07 30.32
C ARG A 3 2.85 9.11 29.14
N ARG A 4 3.20 9.60 27.94
CA ARG A 4 3.41 8.74 26.77
C ARG A 4 4.64 7.84 26.92
N LYS A 5 5.73 8.32 27.51
CA LYS A 5 6.93 7.52 27.75
C LYS A 5 6.65 6.35 28.69
N TYR A 6 5.91 6.62 29.78
CA TYR A 6 5.50 5.56 30.72
C TYR A 6 4.58 4.52 30.07
N LEU A 7 3.62 4.94 29.24
CA LEU A 7 2.75 4.02 28.52
C LEU A 7 3.53 3.11 27.55
N TYR A 8 4.50 3.65 26.81
CA TYR A 8 5.38 2.83 25.96
C TYR A 8 6.23 1.88 26.79
N GLY A 9 6.79 2.33 27.92
CA GLY A 9 7.59 1.49 28.81
C GLY A 9 6.78 0.33 29.41
N ILE A 10 5.58 0.60 29.90
CA ILE A 10 4.66 -0.40 30.46
C ILE A 10 4.25 -1.40 29.35
N GLY A 11 3.89 -0.91 28.16
CA GLY A 11 3.53 -1.76 27.04
C GLY A 11 4.68 -2.68 26.61
N ALA A 12 5.92 -2.16 26.57
CA ALA A 12 7.09 -2.96 26.25
C ALA A 12 7.36 -4.02 27.34
N ALA A 13 7.28 -3.65 28.63
CA ALA A 13 7.46 -4.58 29.73
C ALA A 13 6.37 -5.68 29.75
N ALA A 14 5.11 -5.33 29.51
CA ALA A 14 4.02 -6.29 29.35
C ALA A 14 4.26 -7.24 28.17
N GLY A 15 4.71 -6.72 27.03
CA GLY A 15 5.08 -7.54 25.87
C GLY A 15 6.21 -8.52 26.17
N MET A 16 7.28 -8.07 26.86
CA MET A 16 8.37 -8.96 27.30
C MET A 16 7.86 -10.06 28.24
N LEU A 17 7.00 -9.71 29.19
CA LEU A 17 6.40 -10.67 30.11
C LEU A 17 5.61 -11.74 29.36
N VAL A 18 4.76 -11.35 28.41
CA VAL A 18 4.00 -12.29 27.57
C VAL A 18 4.93 -13.23 26.79
N LEU A 19 6.02 -12.70 26.19
CA LEU A 19 7.00 -13.49 25.46
C LEU A 19 7.72 -14.51 26.36
N ILE A 20 7.96 -14.17 27.64
CA ILE A 20 8.59 -15.06 28.61
C ILE A 20 7.60 -16.13 29.09
N LEU A 21 6.36 -15.74 29.41
CA LEU A 21 5.34 -16.65 29.95
C LEU A 21 4.89 -17.70 28.92
N ASP A 22 4.83 -17.34 27.63
CA ASP A 22 4.47 -18.27 26.55
C ASP A 22 5.49 -18.24 25.41
N GLY A 23 6.72 -18.57 25.73
CA GLY A 23 7.84 -18.62 24.78
C GLY A 23 7.62 -19.61 23.63
N LYS A 24 6.80 -20.65 23.83
CA LYS A 24 6.45 -21.62 22.77
C LYS A 24 5.64 -20.95 21.66
N THR A 25 4.60 -20.19 21.99
CA THR A 25 3.79 -19.46 21.01
C THR A 25 4.61 -18.36 20.34
N ALA A 26 5.44 -17.63 21.10
CA ALA A 26 6.35 -16.62 20.55
C ALA A 26 7.30 -17.22 19.50
N LEU A 27 7.96 -18.33 19.85
CA LEU A 27 8.92 -19.01 18.96
C LEU A 27 8.24 -19.59 17.72
N ALA A 28 7.05 -20.18 17.87
CA ALA A 28 6.27 -20.68 16.74
C ALA A 28 5.87 -19.56 15.78
N GLY A 29 5.40 -18.42 16.31
CA GLY A 29 5.09 -17.22 15.53
C GLY A 29 6.32 -16.66 14.81
N ALA A 30 7.45 -16.55 15.51
CA ALA A 30 8.70 -16.07 14.91
C ALA A 30 9.20 -17.00 13.79
N ARG A 31 9.24 -18.30 14.00
CA ARG A 31 9.63 -19.30 12.98
C ARG A 31 8.75 -19.23 11.75
N SER A 32 7.43 -19.15 11.94
CA SER A 32 6.47 -19.00 10.84
C SER A 32 6.66 -17.67 10.09
N GLY A 33 6.93 -16.58 10.80
CA GLY A 33 7.22 -15.26 10.19
C GLY A 33 8.52 -15.28 9.38
N ILE A 34 9.58 -15.89 9.90
CA ILE A 34 10.86 -16.06 9.18
C ILE A 34 10.64 -16.90 7.92
N ALA A 35 9.94 -18.03 8.01
CA ALA A 35 9.63 -18.88 6.88
C ALA A 35 8.85 -18.11 5.80
N LEU A 36 7.83 -17.33 6.18
CA LEU A 36 7.06 -16.47 5.26
C LEU A 36 7.97 -15.44 4.57
N CYS A 37 8.88 -14.82 5.32
CA CYS A 37 9.84 -13.87 4.75
C CYS A 37 10.76 -14.54 3.72
N LEU A 38 11.35 -15.69 4.05
CA LEU A 38 12.32 -16.38 3.19
C LEU A 38 11.67 -16.99 1.95
N MET A 39 10.49 -17.59 2.10
CA MET A 39 9.85 -18.36 1.03
C MET A 39 8.94 -17.51 0.13
N THR A 40 8.42 -16.38 0.63
CA THR A 40 7.44 -15.58 -0.11
C THR A 40 7.85 -14.11 -0.23
N VAL A 41 8.06 -13.42 0.91
CA VAL A 41 8.22 -11.95 0.91
C VAL A 41 9.51 -11.53 0.19
N ILE A 42 10.64 -12.13 0.53
CA ILE A 42 11.93 -11.77 -0.09
C ILE A 42 11.95 -12.10 -1.58
N PRO A 43 11.60 -13.32 -2.03
CA PRO A 43 11.64 -13.65 -3.46
C PRO A 43 10.69 -12.80 -4.31
N THR A 44 9.53 -12.41 -3.78
CA THR A 44 8.54 -11.63 -4.54
C THR A 44 8.79 -10.13 -4.51
N LEU A 45 9.34 -9.57 -3.42
CA LEU A 45 9.47 -8.12 -3.27
C LEU A 45 10.87 -7.59 -3.55
N PHE A 46 11.92 -8.32 -3.15
CA PHE A 46 13.29 -7.79 -3.25
C PHE A 46 13.72 -7.40 -4.67
N PRO A 47 13.52 -8.24 -5.71
CA PRO A 47 13.86 -7.85 -7.08
C PRO A 47 13.10 -6.59 -7.53
N PHE A 48 11.80 -6.49 -7.18
CA PHE A 48 10.98 -5.35 -7.54
C PHE A 48 11.37 -4.07 -6.80
N ILE A 49 11.80 -4.17 -5.53
CA ILE A 49 12.33 -3.01 -4.80
C ILE A 49 13.60 -2.49 -5.49
N VAL A 50 14.54 -3.37 -5.83
CA VAL A 50 15.77 -2.97 -6.54
C VAL A 50 15.44 -2.29 -7.87
N LEU A 51 14.60 -2.93 -8.69
CA LEU A 51 14.21 -2.40 -10.00
C LEU A 51 13.44 -1.09 -9.89
N SER A 52 12.57 -0.94 -8.89
CA SER A 52 11.80 0.29 -8.65
C SER A 52 12.69 1.45 -8.26
N VAL A 53 13.70 1.23 -7.43
CA VAL A 53 14.65 2.28 -7.05
C VAL A 53 15.50 2.68 -8.24
N LEU A 54 15.97 1.72 -9.05
CA LEU A 54 16.70 2.00 -10.29
C LEU A 54 15.85 2.79 -11.29
N LEU A 55 14.60 2.33 -11.51
CA LEU A 55 13.65 2.96 -12.42
C LEU A 55 13.32 4.39 -12.01
N SER A 56 13.04 4.59 -10.72
CA SER A 56 12.78 5.91 -10.17
C SER A 56 13.98 6.84 -10.36
N GLY A 57 15.18 6.36 -10.03
CA GLY A 57 16.41 7.15 -10.20
C GLY A 57 16.73 7.51 -11.65
N ALA A 58 16.43 6.60 -12.59
CA ALA A 58 16.69 6.80 -14.02
C ALA A 58 15.66 7.70 -14.71
N LEU A 59 14.37 7.55 -14.35
CA LEU A 59 13.27 8.17 -15.08
C LEU A 59 12.59 9.33 -14.34
N LEU A 60 12.98 9.63 -13.11
CA LEU A 60 12.44 10.79 -12.39
C LEU A 60 12.80 12.08 -13.14
N GLY A 61 11.80 12.89 -13.47
CA GLY A 61 11.94 14.10 -14.28
C GLY A 61 11.82 13.85 -15.78
N ALA A 62 11.88 12.60 -16.25
CA ALA A 62 11.58 12.27 -17.64
C ALA A 62 10.08 12.15 -17.87
N SER A 63 9.59 12.67 -18.98
CA SER A 63 8.21 12.46 -19.41
C SER A 63 8.07 11.07 -20.02
N ILE A 64 7.10 10.28 -19.52
CA ILE A 64 6.78 8.97 -20.05
C ILE A 64 5.48 9.11 -20.88
N PRO A 65 5.57 9.16 -22.24
CA PRO A 65 4.43 9.53 -23.08
C PRO A 65 3.15 8.75 -22.80
N PRO A 66 3.14 7.41 -22.65
CA PRO A 66 1.90 6.66 -22.39
C PRO A 66 1.29 6.92 -21.02
N LEU A 67 2.07 7.36 -20.02
CA LEU A 67 1.57 7.66 -18.67
C LEU A 67 1.22 9.12 -18.46
N ARG A 68 1.61 9.99 -19.40
CA ARG A 68 1.35 11.44 -19.32
C ARG A 68 -0.13 11.80 -19.21
N PRO A 69 -1.09 11.18 -19.94
CA PRO A 69 -2.51 11.42 -19.76
C PRO A 69 -2.99 11.08 -18.34
N VAL A 70 -2.55 9.94 -17.81
CA VAL A 70 -2.88 9.49 -16.44
C VAL A 70 -2.32 10.48 -15.41
N GLY A 71 -1.06 10.89 -15.55
CA GLY A 71 -0.43 11.89 -14.68
C GLY A 71 -1.19 13.22 -14.68
N LYS A 72 -1.67 13.68 -15.84
CA LYS A 72 -2.50 14.91 -15.97
C LYS A 72 -3.86 14.76 -15.27
N ILE A 73 -4.56 13.63 -15.46
CA ILE A 73 -5.84 13.33 -14.78
C ILE A 73 -5.65 13.34 -13.28
N LEU A 74 -4.58 12.72 -12.81
CA LEU A 74 -4.20 12.66 -11.39
C LEU A 74 -3.59 13.97 -10.88
N LYS A 75 -3.43 15.00 -11.70
CA LYS A 75 -2.78 16.27 -11.35
C LYS A 75 -1.41 16.07 -10.68
N MET A 76 -0.63 15.17 -11.23
CA MET A 76 0.74 14.91 -10.77
C MET A 76 1.69 15.97 -11.33
N PRO A 77 2.77 16.31 -10.60
CA PRO A 77 3.82 17.16 -11.15
C PRO A 77 4.41 16.52 -12.42
N ALA A 78 4.62 17.30 -13.47
CA ALA A 78 5.20 16.79 -14.71
C ALA A 78 6.59 16.20 -14.46
N GLY A 79 6.87 15.02 -15.04
CA GLY A 79 8.12 14.27 -14.82
C GLY A 79 8.09 13.34 -13.60
N THR A 80 6.92 13.13 -12.98
CA THR A 80 6.77 12.15 -11.88
C THR A 80 6.04 10.88 -12.30
N GLU A 81 5.84 10.67 -13.60
CA GLU A 81 5.13 9.52 -14.14
C GLU A 81 5.80 8.18 -13.78
N SER A 82 7.13 8.19 -13.60
CA SER A 82 7.89 7.02 -13.13
C SER A 82 7.45 6.53 -11.74
N LEU A 83 6.93 7.43 -10.89
CA LEU A 83 6.40 7.05 -9.58
C LEU A 83 5.14 6.19 -9.68
N LEU A 84 4.34 6.31 -10.76
CA LEU A 84 3.21 5.40 -11.02
C LEU A 84 3.70 3.99 -11.32
N LEU A 85 4.79 3.85 -12.09
CA LEU A 85 5.39 2.53 -12.35
C LEU A 85 5.88 1.89 -11.04
N CYS A 86 6.59 2.65 -10.21
CA CYS A 86 7.02 2.17 -8.90
C CYS A 86 5.83 1.81 -7.99
N ALA A 87 4.74 2.59 -8.08
CA ALA A 87 3.55 2.39 -7.27
C ALA A 87 2.78 1.11 -7.62
N PHE A 88 2.70 0.75 -8.90
CA PHE A 88 1.89 -0.36 -9.38
C PHE A 88 2.69 -1.62 -9.69
N LEU A 89 3.97 -1.50 -9.99
CA LEU A 89 4.84 -2.65 -10.30
C LEU A 89 5.73 -3.05 -9.11
N GLY A 90 6.16 -2.06 -8.32
CA GLY A 90 7.14 -2.28 -7.25
C GLY A 90 6.59 -2.96 -5.99
N GLY A 91 5.30 -2.82 -5.72
CA GLY A 91 4.67 -3.33 -4.51
C GLY A 91 4.98 -2.51 -3.24
N TYR A 92 4.35 -2.87 -2.13
CA TYR A 92 4.62 -2.27 -0.81
C TYR A 92 6.04 -2.58 -0.33
N PRO A 93 6.79 -1.63 0.22
CA PRO A 93 6.55 -0.21 0.32
C PRO A 93 7.25 0.61 -0.80
N SER A 94 7.61 0.02 -1.95
CA SER A 94 8.47 0.63 -2.99
C SER A 94 7.94 1.98 -3.49
N GLY A 95 6.64 2.09 -3.69
CA GLY A 95 6.03 3.34 -4.12
C GLY A 95 6.23 4.47 -3.11
N ALA A 96 6.04 4.17 -1.82
CA ALA A 96 6.27 5.15 -0.75
C ALA A 96 7.75 5.53 -0.62
N VAL A 97 8.66 4.57 -0.77
CA VAL A 97 10.12 4.80 -0.80
C VAL A 97 10.47 5.74 -1.96
N ALA A 98 9.99 5.47 -3.17
CA ALA A 98 10.26 6.29 -4.35
C ALA A 98 9.75 7.73 -4.17
N VAL A 99 8.55 7.93 -3.64
CA VAL A 99 8.00 9.26 -3.32
C VAL A 99 8.84 9.97 -2.26
N SER A 100 9.23 9.25 -1.20
CA SER A 100 10.05 9.80 -0.11
C SER A 100 11.44 10.22 -0.60
N GLU A 101 12.07 9.43 -1.47
CA GLU A 101 13.36 9.77 -2.08
C GLU A 101 13.27 10.96 -3.02
N ALA A 102 12.23 11.05 -3.86
CA ALA A 102 11.97 12.20 -4.72
C ALA A 102 11.78 13.49 -3.90
N PHE A 103 11.10 13.41 -2.76
CA PHE A 103 10.98 14.53 -1.83
C PHE A 103 12.31 14.91 -1.19
N ARG A 104 13.08 13.95 -0.67
CA ARG A 104 14.40 14.20 -0.06
C ARG A 104 15.42 14.77 -1.04
N ALA A 105 15.33 14.36 -2.30
CA ALA A 105 16.12 14.92 -3.39
C ALA A 105 15.71 16.36 -3.77
N GLY A 106 14.64 16.91 -3.15
CA GLY A 106 14.12 18.24 -3.48
C GLY A 106 13.39 18.30 -4.83
N SER A 107 13.06 17.15 -5.41
CA SER A 107 12.33 17.05 -6.68
C SER A 107 10.82 17.25 -6.48
N LEU A 108 10.29 16.92 -5.31
CA LEU A 108 8.89 17.11 -4.95
C LEU A 108 8.74 18.12 -3.82
N SER A 109 7.70 18.95 -3.90
CA SER A 109 7.25 19.72 -2.74
C SER A 109 6.65 18.80 -1.68
N LYS A 110 6.67 19.22 -0.41
CA LYS A 110 6.12 18.44 0.70
C LYS A 110 4.65 18.07 0.45
N GLY A 111 3.82 19.02 0.02
CA GLY A 111 2.40 18.78 -0.23
C GLY A 111 2.15 17.82 -1.39
N ALA A 112 2.96 17.91 -2.47
CA ALA A 112 2.88 16.96 -3.58
C ALA A 112 3.29 15.54 -3.14
N ALA A 113 4.36 15.41 -2.37
CA ALA A 113 4.82 14.12 -1.87
C ALA A 113 3.80 13.47 -0.92
N GLU A 114 3.26 14.22 0.05
CA GLU A 114 2.22 13.75 0.96
C GLU A 114 0.97 13.28 0.23
N ARG A 115 0.58 14.01 -0.84
CA ARG A 115 -0.54 13.61 -1.68
C ARG A 115 -0.23 12.35 -2.50
N LEU A 116 0.93 12.26 -3.13
CA LEU A 116 1.32 11.07 -3.91
C LEU A 116 1.34 9.81 -3.05
N LEU A 117 1.72 9.90 -1.78
CA LEU A 117 1.67 8.77 -0.84
C LEU A 117 0.26 8.18 -0.71
N SER A 118 -0.81 8.97 -0.91
CA SER A 118 -2.19 8.49 -0.76
C SER A 118 -2.59 7.43 -1.78
N PHE A 119 -1.95 7.39 -2.97
CA PHE A 119 -2.29 6.45 -4.05
C PHE A 119 -1.08 5.79 -4.73
N CYS A 120 0.15 6.22 -4.42
CA CYS A 120 1.37 5.65 -4.99
C CYS A 120 2.03 4.57 -4.12
N ASN A 121 1.30 3.95 -3.19
CA ASN A 121 1.81 2.84 -2.39
C ASN A 121 0.82 1.68 -2.42
N ASN A 122 1.07 0.67 -3.27
CA ASN A 122 0.13 -0.37 -3.64
C ASN A 122 0.76 -1.76 -3.57
N ALA A 123 -0.07 -2.82 -3.56
CA ALA A 123 0.41 -4.19 -3.75
C ALA A 123 0.96 -4.36 -5.16
N GLY A 124 2.12 -4.95 -5.28
CA GLY A 124 2.72 -5.24 -6.59
C GLY A 124 2.15 -6.51 -7.22
N PRO A 125 2.23 -6.64 -8.56
CA PRO A 125 1.71 -7.80 -9.29
C PRO A 125 2.38 -9.09 -8.85
N ALA A 126 3.68 -9.12 -8.58
CA ALA A 126 4.36 -10.33 -8.12
C ALA A 126 3.77 -10.90 -6.84
N PHE A 127 3.49 -10.03 -5.84
CA PHE A 127 2.83 -10.44 -4.62
C PHE A 127 1.38 -10.86 -4.88
N LEU A 128 0.63 -10.03 -5.60
CA LEU A 128 -0.78 -10.26 -5.86
C LEU A 128 -0.99 -11.58 -6.63
N PHE A 129 -0.34 -11.77 -7.77
CA PHE A 129 -0.48 -13.00 -8.55
C PHE A 129 0.08 -14.21 -7.80
N GLY A 130 1.24 -14.08 -7.13
CA GLY A 130 1.83 -15.16 -6.35
C GLY A 130 0.93 -15.67 -5.23
N MET A 131 0.19 -14.77 -4.57
CA MET A 131 -0.74 -15.14 -3.49
C MET A 131 -2.10 -15.61 -4.02
N THR A 132 -2.64 -14.96 -5.05
CA THR A 132 -4.03 -15.21 -5.47
C THR A 132 -4.18 -16.41 -6.37
N LEU A 133 -3.18 -16.78 -7.18
CA LEU A 133 -3.25 -17.95 -8.06
C LEU A 133 -3.46 -19.27 -7.30
N SER A 134 -3.00 -19.35 -6.05
CA SER A 134 -3.23 -20.52 -5.18
C SER A 134 -4.57 -20.47 -4.43
N LEU A 135 -5.22 -19.31 -4.36
CA LEU A 135 -6.45 -19.09 -3.60
C LEU A 135 -7.73 -19.25 -4.43
N PHE A 136 -7.62 -19.06 -5.74
CA PHE A 136 -8.77 -19.07 -6.64
C PHE A 136 -8.57 -20.10 -7.76
N PRO A 137 -9.65 -20.85 -8.11
CA PRO A 137 -9.59 -21.88 -9.16
C PRO A 137 -9.34 -21.29 -10.55
N ASP A 138 -9.76 -20.02 -10.75
CA ASP A 138 -9.67 -19.32 -12.04
C ASP A 138 -8.60 -18.22 -11.97
N ALA A 139 -7.65 -18.26 -12.91
CA ALA A 139 -6.65 -17.22 -13.09
C ALA A 139 -7.26 -15.83 -13.40
N GLY A 140 -8.47 -15.77 -13.93
CA GLY A 140 -9.22 -14.54 -14.16
C GLY A 140 -9.48 -13.76 -12.88
N ALA A 141 -9.61 -14.44 -11.74
CA ALA A 141 -9.77 -13.81 -10.43
C ALA A 141 -8.55 -12.94 -10.06
N ALA A 142 -7.33 -13.39 -10.37
CA ALA A 142 -6.11 -12.63 -10.10
C ALA A 142 -6.06 -11.35 -10.95
N TRP A 143 -6.40 -11.42 -12.22
CA TRP A 143 -6.49 -10.26 -13.11
C TRP A 143 -7.58 -9.28 -12.68
N LEU A 144 -8.75 -9.80 -12.28
CA LEU A 144 -9.84 -8.99 -11.76
C LEU A 144 -9.41 -8.23 -10.50
N LEU A 145 -8.79 -8.91 -9.53
CA LEU A 145 -8.28 -8.31 -8.30
C LEU A 145 -7.22 -7.23 -8.60
N TRP A 146 -6.32 -7.48 -9.55
CA TRP A 146 -5.31 -6.49 -9.95
C TRP A 146 -5.93 -5.28 -10.64
N GLY A 147 -6.89 -5.50 -11.53
CA GLY A 147 -7.66 -4.42 -12.17
C GLY A 147 -8.41 -3.55 -11.17
N ILE A 148 -9.13 -4.16 -10.22
CA ILE A 148 -9.83 -3.45 -9.14
C ILE A 148 -8.84 -2.68 -8.28
N HIS A 149 -7.70 -3.27 -7.94
CA HIS A 149 -6.66 -2.65 -7.12
C HIS A 149 -6.08 -1.39 -7.79
N ILE A 150 -5.80 -1.44 -9.08
CA ILE A 150 -5.35 -0.27 -9.85
C ILE A 150 -6.45 0.79 -9.93
N LEU A 151 -7.66 0.40 -10.34
CA LEU A 151 -8.79 1.33 -10.49
C LEU A 151 -9.12 2.06 -9.19
N SER A 152 -9.14 1.34 -8.07
CA SER A 152 -9.38 1.94 -6.75
C SER A 152 -8.28 2.92 -6.34
N ALA A 153 -7.00 2.62 -6.61
CA ALA A 153 -5.90 3.52 -6.33
C ALA A 153 -5.93 4.78 -7.21
N LEU A 154 -6.23 4.63 -8.51
CA LEU A 154 -6.40 5.78 -9.42
C LEU A 154 -7.57 6.66 -8.99
N ALA A 155 -8.68 6.06 -8.58
CA ALA A 155 -9.82 6.79 -8.03
C ALA A 155 -9.44 7.64 -6.82
N VAL A 156 -8.65 7.09 -5.89
CA VAL A 156 -8.11 7.86 -4.75
C VAL A 156 -7.29 9.06 -5.22
N GLY A 157 -6.43 8.87 -6.21
CA GLY A 157 -5.63 9.97 -6.79
C GLY A 157 -6.48 11.08 -7.41
N ILE A 158 -7.70 10.76 -7.87
CA ILE A 158 -8.67 11.73 -8.39
C ILE A 158 -9.47 12.39 -7.25
N LEU A 159 -9.92 11.59 -6.28
CA LEU A 159 -10.76 12.05 -5.16
C LEU A 159 -10.00 12.96 -4.20
N ILE A 160 -8.71 12.69 -3.97
CA ILE A 160 -7.87 13.55 -3.12
C ILE A 160 -7.34 14.72 -3.93
N PRO A 161 -7.81 15.96 -3.63
CA PRO A 161 -7.48 17.12 -4.45
C PRO A 161 -5.99 17.42 -4.43
N GLY A 162 -5.43 17.75 -5.60
CA GLY A 162 -4.06 18.20 -5.79
C GLY A 162 -4.03 19.59 -6.41
N LYS A 163 -3.04 20.38 -6.05
CA LYS A 163 -2.68 21.58 -6.79
C LYS A 163 -1.63 21.19 -7.84
N GLU A 164 -1.75 21.70 -9.05
CA GLU A 164 -0.66 21.57 -10.02
C GLU A 164 0.61 22.14 -9.41
N SER A 165 1.62 21.32 -9.34
CA SER A 165 2.95 21.69 -8.81
C SER A 165 3.87 22.00 -9.99
N SER A 166 4.86 22.86 -9.76
CA SER A 166 5.89 23.13 -10.75
C SER A 166 6.56 21.85 -11.24
N PRO A 167 7.05 21.83 -12.51
CA PRO A 167 7.76 20.68 -13.04
C PRO A 167 8.93 20.26 -12.15
N VAL A 168 9.18 18.95 -12.09
CA VAL A 168 10.24 18.38 -11.28
C VAL A 168 11.61 18.82 -11.84
N LYS A 169 12.47 19.36 -10.98
CA LYS A 169 13.86 19.64 -11.32
C LYS A 169 14.66 18.34 -11.21
N LEU A 170 15.28 17.93 -12.32
CA LEU A 170 16.18 16.78 -12.35
C LEU A 170 17.36 16.98 -11.38
N LYS A 171 17.53 16.05 -10.44
CA LYS A 171 18.81 15.82 -9.77
C LYS A 171 19.34 14.46 -10.21
N LYS A 172 20.62 14.41 -10.60
CA LYS A 172 21.30 13.16 -11.03
C LYS A 172 21.12 12.06 -9.99
N GLY A 173 20.74 10.87 -10.47
CA GLY A 173 20.53 9.68 -9.66
C GLY A 173 21.78 9.25 -8.89
N GLY A 174 21.53 8.53 -7.78
CA GLY A 174 22.58 7.99 -6.92
C GLY A 174 23.33 6.81 -7.55
N SER A 175 24.47 6.47 -6.94
CA SER A 175 25.29 5.31 -7.33
C SER A 175 24.53 4.00 -7.23
N SER A 176 24.78 3.07 -8.18
CA SER A 176 24.17 1.72 -8.21
C SER A 176 24.39 0.93 -6.92
N ILE A 177 25.53 1.11 -6.25
CA ILE A 177 25.83 0.47 -4.95
C ILE A 177 24.90 0.99 -3.85
N GLY A 178 24.58 2.29 -3.86
CA GLY A 178 23.60 2.88 -2.93
C GLY A 178 22.20 2.33 -3.08
N VAL A 179 21.80 1.98 -4.30
CA VAL A 179 20.50 1.38 -4.62
C VAL A 179 20.32 0.02 -3.94
N ILE A 180 21.31 -0.86 -4.10
CA ILE A 180 21.24 -2.23 -3.49
C ILE A 180 21.25 -2.12 -1.96
N LYS A 181 22.11 -1.28 -1.38
CA LYS A 181 22.14 -1.06 0.07
C LYS A 181 20.78 -0.57 0.61
N ASN A 182 20.16 0.35 -0.10
CA ASN A 182 18.83 0.86 0.26
C ASN A 182 17.76 -0.24 0.16
N ALA A 183 17.77 -1.03 -0.90
CA ALA A 183 16.85 -2.14 -1.10
C ALA A 183 16.98 -3.20 0.01
N ILE A 184 18.19 -3.54 0.44
CA ILE A 184 18.45 -4.45 1.56
C ILE A 184 17.87 -3.87 2.85
N THR A 185 18.09 -2.60 3.14
CA THR A 185 17.58 -1.93 4.34
C THR A 185 16.05 -1.92 4.37
N VAL A 186 15.42 -1.61 3.24
CA VAL A 186 13.96 -1.64 3.11
C VAL A 186 13.45 -3.07 3.32
N MET A 187 14.08 -4.07 2.69
CA MET A 187 13.68 -5.47 2.82
C MET A 187 13.84 -5.99 4.25
N ALA A 188 14.94 -5.67 4.93
CA ALA A 188 15.14 -6.02 6.34
C ALA A 188 14.05 -5.41 7.23
N THR A 189 13.67 -4.15 6.98
CA THR A 189 12.58 -3.48 7.69
C THR A 189 11.24 -4.18 7.45
N VAL A 190 10.95 -4.56 6.20
CA VAL A 190 9.74 -5.31 5.85
C VAL A 190 9.68 -6.63 6.61
N CYS A 191 10.76 -7.42 6.55
CA CYS A 191 10.83 -8.71 7.25
C CYS A 191 10.67 -8.56 8.76
N ALA A 192 11.31 -7.55 9.37
CA ALA A 192 11.19 -7.30 10.81
C ALA A 192 9.73 -7.04 11.23
N TRP A 193 8.99 -6.21 10.48
CA TRP A 193 7.58 -5.97 10.74
C TRP A 193 6.72 -7.21 10.50
N VAL A 194 6.94 -7.96 9.43
CA VAL A 194 6.20 -9.22 9.15
C VAL A 194 6.38 -10.23 10.28
N ILE A 195 7.61 -10.44 10.74
CA ILE A 195 7.91 -11.37 11.84
C ILE A 195 7.21 -10.90 13.13
N LEU A 196 7.31 -9.60 13.47
CA LEU A 196 6.67 -9.05 14.66
C LEU A 196 5.15 -9.23 14.62
N PHE A 197 4.50 -8.89 13.51
CA PHE A 197 3.05 -9.07 13.38
C PHE A 197 2.64 -10.54 13.38
N ARG A 198 3.49 -11.45 12.84
CA ARG A 198 3.21 -12.88 12.89
C ARG A 198 3.25 -13.42 14.33
N ILE A 199 4.15 -12.91 15.17
CA ILE A 199 4.17 -13.23 16.61
C ILE A 199 2.87 -12.74 17.27
N ILE A 200 2.48 -11.48 17.02
CA ILE A 200 1.23 -10.92 17.54
C ILE A 200 0.02 -11.76 17.13
N ILE A 201 -0.06 -12.12 15.85
CA ILE A 201 -1.15 -12.97 15.32
C ILE A 201 -1.15 -14.35 16.01
N ALA A 202 0.02 -14.95 16.25
CA ALA A 202 0.10 -16.24 16.95
C ALA A 202 -0.48 -16.18 18.37
N PHE A 203 -0.24 -15.10 19.11
CA PHE A 203 -0.87 -14.89 20.42
C PHE A 203 -2.37 -14.64 20.30
N LEU A 204 -2.80 -13.81 19.35
CA LEU A 204 -4.22 -13.55 19.14
C LEU A 204 -4.97 -14.82 18.71
N ASP A 205 -4.37 -15.65 17.85
CA ASP A 205 -4.93 -16.95 17.46
C ASP A 205 -5.15 -17.84 18.68
N ARG A 206 -4.17 -17.90 19.59
CA ARG A 206 -4.25 -18.68 20.79
C ARG A 206 -5.32 -18.19 21.78
N TRP A 207 -5.50 -16.86 21.90
CA TRP A 207 -6.33 -16.31 22.98
C TRP A 207 -7.75 -15.97 22.56
N ILE A 208 -7.96 -15.48 21.33
CA ILE A 208 -9.20 -14.85 20.94
C ILE A 208 -9.69 -15.26 19.54
N LEU A 209 -8.81 -15.36 18.53
CA LEU A 209 -9.25 -15.48 17.15
C LEU A 209 -9.98 -16.81 16.86
N TRP A 210 -9.73 -17.84 17.62
CA TRP A 210 -10.43 -19.13 17.51
C TRP A 210 -11.91 -19.04 17.89
N LEU A 211 -12.34 -17.98 18.61
CA LEU A 211 -13.74 -17.70 18.96
C LEU A 211 -14.52 -17.05 17.83
N LEU A 212 -13.83 -16.51 16.83
CA LEU A 212 -14.45 -15.74 15.75
C LEU A 212 -14.85 -16.64 14.57
N PRO A 213 -15.95 -16.30 13.86
CA PRO A 213 -16.26 -16.90 12.58
C PRO A 213 -15.08 -16.78 11.61
N PRO A 214 -14.87 -17.75 10.68
CA PRO A 214 -13.71 -17.75 9.77
C PRO A 214 -13.53 -16.45 9.02
N GLU A 215 -14.60 -15.85 8.51
CA GLU A 215 -14.55 -14.60 7.73
C GLU A 215 -14.05 -13.42 8.58
N VAL A 216 -14.53 -13.33 9.82
CA VAL A 216 -14.11 -12.27 10.76
C VAL A 216 -12.68 -12.50 11.21
N ARG A 217 -12.31 -13.74 11.52
CA ARG A 217 -10.94 -14.12 11.88
C ARG A 217 -9.96 -13.72 10.76
N VAL A 218 -10.25 -14.09 9.53
CA VAL A 218 -9.46 -13.76 8.35
C VAL A 218 -9.38 -12.25 8.13
N ALA A 219 -10.49 -11.52 8.28
CA ALA A 219 -10.50 -10.07 8.17
C ALA A 219 -9.61 -9.40 9.23
N VAL A 220 -9.66 -9.85 10.49
CA VAL A 220 -8.79 -9.32 11.57
C VAL A 220 -7.32 -9.59 11.27
N ILE A 221 -6.97 -10.81 10.85
CA ILE A 221 -5.60 -11.16 10.47
C ILE A 221 -5.12 -10.27 9.31
N GLY A 222 -5.95 -10.08 8.28
CA GLY A 222 -5.61 -9.26 7.11
C GLY A 222 -5.45 -7.77 7.42
N VAL A 223 -6.22 -7.24 8.40
CA VAL A 223 -6.04 -5.87 8.91
C VAL A 223 -4.72 -5.74 9.66
N LEU A 224 -4.27 -6.77 10.35
CA LEU A 224 -2.99 -6.78 11.04
C LEU A 224 -1.82 -6.95 10.07
N GLU A 225 -1.87 -7.99 9.23
CA GLU A 225 -0.79 -8.32 8.31
C GLU A 225 -1.34 -8.96 7.03
N LEU A 226 -1.03 -8.33 5.91
CA LEU A 226 -1.56 -8.66 4.60
C LEU A 226 -1.26 -10.10 4.16
N SER A 227 0.00 -10.54 4.27
CA SER A 227 0.43 -11.86 3.76
C SER A 227 -0.23 -12.99 4.56
N ASN A 228 -0.29 -12.85 5.88
CA ASN A 228 -0.98 -13.81 6.74
C ASN A 228 -2.50 -13.80 6.52
N GLY A 229 -3.09 -12.62 6.29
CA GLY A 229 -4.49 -12.49 5.91
C GLY A 229 -4.79 -13.25 4.62
N CYS A 230 -3.98 -13.03 3.58
CA CYS A 230 -4.12 -13.75 2.32
C CYS A 230 -3.97 -15.26 2.49
N CYS A 231 -2.95 -15.74 3.22
CA CYS A 231 -2.79 -17.17 3.51
C CYS A 231 -4.01 -17.76 4.24
N SER A 232 -4.63 -16.98 5.13
CA SER A 232 -5.79 -17.42 5.92
C SER A 232 -7.11 -17.44 5.12
N LEU A 233 -7.16 -16.87 3.91
CA LEU A 233 -8.36 -16.87 3.06
C LEU A 233 -8.84 -18.27 2.70
N THR A 234 -8.01 -19.29 2.78
CA THR A 234 -8.40 -20.69 2.61
C THR A 234 -9.42 -21.16 3.64
N LEU A 235 -9.53 -20.50 4.78
CA LEU A 235 -10.54 -20.77 5.82
C LEU A 235 -11.94 -20.30 5.43
N VAL A 236 -12.06 -19.43 4.43
CA VAL A 236 -13.35 -18.92 3.94
C VAL A 236 -13.83 -19.79 2.80
N ASN A 237 -14.94 -20.49 2.99
CA ASN A 237 -15.48 -21.45 2.00
C ASN A 237 -16.08 -20.76 0.78
N ASP A 238 -16.83 -19.65 1.00
CA ASP A 238 -17.46 -18.92 -0.10
C ASP A 238 -16.41 -18.14 -0.90
N VAL A 239 -16.21 -18.53 -2.17
CA VAL A 239 -15.24 -17.91 -3.10
C VAL A 239 -15.55 -16.42 -3.32
N ARG A 240 -16.84 -16.02 -3.27
CA ARG A 240 -17.27 -14.63 -3.43
C ARG A 240 -16.79 -13.77 -2.26
N VAL A 241 -17.07 -14.24 -1.04
CA VAL A 241 -16.61 -13.59 0.18
C VAL A 241 -15.07 -13.55 0.23
N ARG A 242 -14.43 -14.65 -0.16
CA ARG A 242 -12.95 -14.73 -0.27
C ARG A 242 -12.39 -13.66 -1.20
N LEU A 243 -13.00 -13.44 -2.37
CA LEU A 243 -12.56 -12.44 -3.35
C LEU A 243 -12.74 -11.03 -2.81
N ILE A 244 -13.87 -10.71 -2.17
CA ILE A 244 -14.12 -9.40 -1.58
C ILE A 244 -13.14 -9.12 -0.45
N LEU A 245 -12.91 -10.06 0.46
CA LEU A 245 -11.95 -9.93 1.55
C LEU A 245 -10.53 -9.73 1.01
N CYS A 246 -10.11 -10.53 0.03
CA CYS A 246 -8.81 -10.40 -0.62
C CYS A 246 -8.62 -9.01 -1.23
N SER A 247 -9.62 -8.52 -1.97
CA SER A 247 -9.62 -7.19 -2.58
C SER A 247 -9.45 -6.07 -1.55
N GLY A 248 -10.20 -6.14 -0.45
CA GLY A 248 -10.09 -5.19 0.66
C GLY A 248 -8.73 -5.23 1.35
N MET A 249 -8.20 -6.42 1.64
CA MET A 249 -6.88 -6.58 2.26
C MET A 249 -5.77 -6.02 1.38
N LEU A 250 -5.79 -6.32 0.06
CA LEU A 250 -4.83 -5.78 -0.90
C LEU A 250 -4.86 -4.25 -0.94
N ALA A 251 -6.04 -3.64 -0.87
CA ALA A 251 -6.20 -2.19 -0.90
C ALA A 251 -5.73 -1.52 0.41
N LEU A 252 -6.07 -2.11 1.56
CA LEU A 252 -5.69 -1.58 2.87
C LEU A 252 -4.20 -1.78 3.16
N GLY A 253 -3.64 -2.92 2.77
CA GLY A 253 -2.27 -3.34 3.08
C GLY A 253 -2.07 -3.79 4.53
N GLY A 254 -2.97 -3.44 5.43
CA GLY A 254 -2.91 -3.76 6.86
C GLY A 254 -1.97 -2.85 7.67
N LEU A 255 -1.96 -3.06 8.99
CA LEU A 255 -1.13 -2.29 9.92
C LEU A 255 0.36 -2.55 9.68
N CYS A 256 0.75 -3.78 9.35
CA CYS A 256 2.12 -4.14 9.07
C CYS A 256 2.71 -3.28 7.92
N VAL A 257 2.02 -3.20 6.77
CA VAL A 257 2.43 -2.36 5.63
C VAL A 257 2.42 -0.88 6.01
N THR A 258 1.46 -0.46 6.83
CA THR A 258 1.42 0.91 7.35
C THR A 258 2.68 1.23 8.16
N MET A 259 3.11 0.34 9.07
CA MET A 259 4.33 0.52 9.85
C MET A 259 5.60 0.49 8.98
N GLN A 260 5.65 -0.38 7.97
CA GLN A 260 6.73 -0.40 6.97
C GLN A 260 6.82 0.95 6.24
N THR A 261 5.67 1.49 5.81
CA THR A 261 5.58 2.77 5.12
C THR A 261 6.05 3.92 6.01
N VAL A 262 5.53 4.01 7.25
CA VAL A 262 5.96 5.02 8.24
C VAL A 262 7.45 4.96 8.52
N SER A 263 8.02 3.76 8.61
CA SER A 263 9.46 3.55 8.84
C SER A 263 10.33 4.00 7.65
N SER A 264 9.78 3.89 6.43
CA SER A 264 10.48 4.22 5.19
C SER A 264 10.35 5.69 4.78
N VAL A 265 9.32 6.39 5.27
CA VAL A 265 9.00 7.77 4.89
C VAL A 265 9.45 8.72 6.00
N ARG A 266 10.32 9.69 5.65
CA ARG A 266 10.83 10.67 6.62
C ARG A 266 10.45 12.10 6.24
N GLY A 267 10.02 12.88 7.21
CA GLY A 267 9.73 14.31 7.04
C GLY A 267 8.38 14.64 6.40
N LEU A 268 7.56 13.64 6.06
CA LEU A 268 6.22 13.77 5.48
C LEU A 268 5.15 13.41 6.53
N LYS A 269 3.99 14.07 6.44
CA LYS A 269 2.81 13.72 7.23
C LYS A 269 2.07 12.56 6.57
N MET A 270 1.58 11.63 7.37
CA MET A 270 0.92 10.41 6.89
C MET A 270 -0.62 10.54 6.75
N ASN A 271 -1.19 11.70 7.08
CA ASN A 271 -2.66 11.87 7.11
C ASN A 271 -3.31 11.56 5.74
N GLN A 272 -2.72 12.04 4.65
CA GLN A 272 -3.25 11.77 3.31
C GLN A 272 -3.05 10.31 2.90
N TYR A 273 -1.98 9.67 3.35
CA TYR A 273 -1.77 8.23 3.18
C TYR A 273 -2.88 7.42 3.86
N TYR A 274 -3.18 7.69 5.15
CA TYR A 274 -4.23 6.98 5.86
C TYR A 274 -5.60 7.18 5.21
N LEU A 275 -5.94 8.42 4.86
CA LEU A 275 -7.17 8.72 4.13
C LEU A 275 -7.22 7.98 2.80
N GLY A 276 -6.13 7.99 2.04
CA GLY A 276 -6.01 7.28 0.77
C GLY A 276 -6.24 5.78 0.91
N LYS A 277 -5.69 5.14 1.94
CA LYS A 277 -5.87 3.71 2.20
C LYS A 277 -7.31 3.35 2.56
N ILE A 278 -7.98 4.18 3.37
CA ILE A 278 -9.40 3.98 3.71
C ILE A 278 -10.26 4.14 2.45
N LEU A 279 -10.05 5.18 1.65
CA LEU A 279 -10.80 5.38 0.41
C LEU A 279 -10.55 4.25 -0.59
N GLN A 280 -9.29 3.80 -0.74
CA GLN A 280 -8.94 2.68 -1.61
C GLN A 280 -9.62 1.39 -1.17
N PHE A 281 -9.64 1.11 0.15
CA PHE A 281 -10.35 -0.02 0.72
C PHE A 281 -11.83 0.01 0.38
N VAL A 282 -12.52 1.13 0.62
CA VAL A 282 -13.95 1.27 0.32
C VAL A 282 -14.22 1.09 -1.17
N CYS A 283 -13.47 1.75 -2.05
CA CYS A 283 -13.60 1.59 -3.48
C CYS A 283 -13.37 0.14 -3.92
N SER A 284 -12.37 -0.52 -3.36
CA SER A 284 -12.00 -1.89 -3.70
C SER A 284 -13.08 -2.89 -3.29
N ILE A 285 -13.66 -2.73 -2.09
CA ILE A 285 -14.79 -3.55 -1.62
C ILE A 285 -16.02 -3.35 -2.53
N LEU A 286 -16.37 -2.12 -2.85
CA LEU A 286 -17.53 -1.83 -3.70
C LEU A 286 -17.35 -2.41 -5.10
N LEU A 287 -16.18 -2.24 -5.73
CA LEU A 287 -15.91 -2.77 -7.06
C LEU A 287 -15.84 -4.30 -7.07
N SER A 288 -15.26 -4.91 -6.06
CA SER A 288 -15.20 -6.39 -5.97
C SER A 288 -16.58 -6.99 -5.70
N ALA A 289 -17.38 -6.38 -4.83
CA ALA A 289 -18.77 -6.80 -4.62
C ALA A 289 -19.59 -6.66 -5.92
N ALA A 290 -19.45 -5.53 -6.63
CA ALA A 290 -20.11 -5.34 -7.91
C ALA A 290 -19.75 -6.42 -8.94
N ALA A 291 -18.46 -6.78 -9.03
CA ALA A 291 -18.01 -7.83 -9.93
C ALA A 291 -18.56 -9.21 -9.56
N VAL A 292 -18.53 -9.55 -8.27
CA VAL A 292 -18.99 -10.84 -7.74
C VAL A 292 -20.50 -11.04 -7.89
N PHE A 293 -21.28 -9.97 -7.73
CA PHE A 293 -22.75 -10.00 -7.90
C PHE A 293 -23.20 -9.63 -9.31
N HIS A 294 -22.26 -9.59 -10.28
CA HIS A 294 -22.53 -9.28 -11.69
C HIS A 294 -23.21 -7.92 -11.93
N LEU A 295 -22.98 -6.96 -11.03
CA LEU A 295 -23.47 -5.59 -11.15
C LEU A 295 -22.53 -4.73 -12.02
N TRP A 296 -22.29 -5.16 -13.26
CA TRP A 296 -21.31 -4.55 -14.15
C TRP A 296 -21.59 -3.07 -14.46
N TRP A 297 -22.84 -2.62 -14.34
CA TRP A 297 -23.23 -1.22 -14.47
C TRP A 297 -22.60 -0.31 -13.38
N VAL A 298 -22.15 -0.87 -12.26
CA VAL A 298 -21.47 -0.10 -11.20
C VAL A 298 -20.15 0.46 -11.71
N PHE A 299 -19.41 -0.24 -12.57
CA PHE A 299 -18.12 0.22 -13.07
C PHE A 299 -18.22 1.52 -13.89
N PRO A 300 -19.10 1.64 -14.91
CA PRO A 300 -19.27 2.93 -15.61
C PRO A 300 -19.84 4.01 -14.69
N VAL A 301 -20.78 3.71 -13.80
CA VAL A 301 -21.30 4.68 -12.82
C VAL A 301 -20.17 5.16 -11.89
N PHE A 302 -19.34 4.27 -11.38
CA PHE A 302 -18.16 4.63 -10.60
C PHE A 302 -17.22 5.55 -11.39
N GLY A 303 -16.95 5.22 -12.65
CA GLY A 303 -16.15 6.05 -13.56
C GLY A 303 -16.75 7.46 -13.75
N VAL A 304 -18.06 7.57 -13.93
CA VAL A 304 -18.77 8.86 -14.05
C VAL A 304 -18.68 9.67 -12.76
N ILE A 305 -18.91 9.04 -11.61
CA ILE A 305 -18.78 9.71 -10.29
C ILE A 305 -17.37 10.27 -10.14
N VAL A 306 -16.35 9.44 -10.37
CA VAL A 306 -14.94 9.85 -10.29
C VAL A 306 -14.65 10.99 -11.28
N TYR A 307 -15.18 10.93 -12.50
CA TYR A 307 -15.03 11.99 -13.51
C TYR A 307 -15.68 13.32 -13.08
N LEU A 308 -16.88 13.29 -12.51
CA LEU A 308 -17.57 14.49 -12.01
C LEU A 308 -16.78 15.20 -10.90
N PHE A 309 -16.06 14.45 -10.07
CA PHE A 309 -15.15 15.02 -9.08
C PHE A 309 -13.95 15.73 -9.73
N THR A 310 -13.47 15.28 -10.91
CA THR A 310 -12.43 16.02 -11.64
C THR A 310 -12.92 17.36 -12.17
N GLY A 311 -14.18 17.42 -12.66
CA GLY A 311 -14.79 18.62 -13.21
C GLY A 311 -15.07 19.70 -12.16
N ARG A 312 -15.54 19.30 -10.96
CA ARG A 312 -15.80 20.24 -9.84
C ARG A 312 -14.51 20.89 -9.33
N SER A 313 -13.41 20.16 -9.30
CA SER A 313 -12.11 20.70 -8.91
C SER A 313 -11.58 21.80 -9.85
N LYS A 314 -11.97 21.80 -11.14
CA LYS A 314 -11.63 22.87 -12.08
C LYS A 314 -12.42 24.15 -11.82
N LYS A 315 -13.70 24.08 -11.44
CA LYS A 315 -14.53 25.25 -11.15
C LYS A 315 -14.13 25.98 -9.86
N LEU A 316 -13.66 25.26 -8.84
CA LEU A 316 -13.20 25.84 -7.58
C LEU A 316 -11.83 26.55 -7.68
N CYS A 317 -10.97 26.15 -8.63
CA CYS A 317 -9.70 26.84 -8.90
C CYS A 317 -9.80 28.00 -9.89
N GLY A 318 -10.90 28.10 -10.69
CA GLY A 318 -11.07 29.12 -11.72
C GLY A 318 -11.65 30.46 -11.23
N ASN A 319 -12.10 30.55 -9.97
CA ASN A 319 -12.76 31.74 -9.45
C ASN A 319 -11.89 32.65 -8.56
N SER A 320 -10.58 32.47 -8.54
CA SER A 320 -9.70 33.50 -7.99
C SER A 320 -9.36 34.52 -9.07
N VAL A 321 -10.27 35.47 -9.30
CA VAL A 321 -10.01 36.68 -10.06
C VAL A 321 -8.90 37.47 -9.39
N PRO A 322 -7.86 37.89 -10.10
CA PRO A 322 -6.88 38.82 -9.53
C PRO A 322 -7.55 40.17 -9.38
N THR A 323 -7.76 40.61 -8.16
CA THR A 323 -8.01 42.03 -7.86
C THR A 323 -6.79 42.83 -8.34
N ARG A 324 -6.97 43.55 -9.45
CA ARG A 324 -6.08 44.64 -9.85
C ARG A 324 -6.25 45.75 -8.80
N VAL A 325 -5.17 46.11 -8.17
CA VAL A 325 -4.88 47.48 -7.74
C VAL A 325 -3.45 47.78 -8.12
#